data_795ddb3b3fe2b1214a87a73cb83e9b32
#
_entry.id   795ddb3b3fe2b1214a87a73cb83e9b32
#
_cell.length_a   1.000
_cell.length_b   1.000
_cell.length_c   1.000
_cell.angle_alpha   90.00
_cell.angle_beta   90.00
_cell.angle_gamma   90.00
#
_symmetry.space_group_name_H-M   'P 1'
#
loop_
_entity.id
_entity.type
_entity.pdbx_description
1 polymer ?
#
loop_
_entity_poly.entity_id
_entity_poly.type
_entity_poly.pdbx_seq_one_letter_code
_entity_poly.pdbx_strand_id
1 'polypeptide(L)'
;MSGHTGPFTGAGVLVSPKKLMVLVAKMGRSEEFKKNLFDLLDFSTRCLAIYAGLLREAGTDIINICDPVASGDMISLPMYDELCVPELKKYRELIKEKDMPILMHICGQAGERVERVRDFGAKCFSVDAMVDMADMLKRCDHKMCMVGNLNNPEIMVQGTPDDVYRESVKLLELGKANGGGLIVCTGCELPPMTALENIQAMAKAAEDFSA
;
A
#
# COMPACT_ATOMS: atom_id res chain seq x y z
N MET A 1 -12.29 -4.63 -7.90
CA MET A 1 -11.21 -4.65 -6.87
C MET A 1 -11.84 -4.62 -5.51
N SER A 2 -11.39 -5.43 -4.58
CA SER A 2 -11.76 -5.42 -3.17
C SER A 2 -10.51 -5.58 -2.31
N GLY A 3 -10.57 -5.18 -1.04
CA GLY A 3 -9.37 -5.17 -0.22
C GLY A 3 -9.59 -5.53 1.24
N HIS A 4 -8.49 -5.71 1.92
CA HIS A 4 -8.40 -5.92 3.35
C HIS A 4 -7.11 -5.29 3.90
N THR A 5 -6.99 -5.27 5.22
CA THR A 5 -5.75 -4.84 5.87
C THR A 5 -4.61 -5.81 5.56
N GLY A 6 -3.36 -5.33 5.60
CA GLY A 6 -2.20 -6.22 5.63
C GLY A 6 -2.08 -7.00 6.94
N PRO A 7 -1.24 -8.04 6.98
CA PRO A 7 -1.08 -8.88 8.18
C PRO A 7 -0.70 -8.11 9.43
N PHE A 8 0.19 -7.13 9.33
CA PHE A 8 0.67 -6.36 10.46
C PHE A 8 -0.41 -5.39 10.99
N THR A 9 -1.09 -4.67 10.08
CA THR A 9 -2.23 -3.84 10.45
C THR A 9 -3.39 -4.67 11.00
N GLY A 10 -3.67 -5.84 10.41
CA GLY A 10 -4.68 -6.78 10.89
C GLY A 10 -4.43 -7.22 12.34
N ALA A 11 -3.18 -7.55 12.67
CA ALA A 11 -2.79 -7.81 14.06
C ALA A 11 -3.06 -6.59 14.96
N GLY A 12 -2.77 -5.38 14.47
CA GLY A 12 -3.10 -4.13 15.19
C GLY A 12 -4.60 -3.93 15.41
N VAL A 13 -5.44 -4.30 14.44
CA VAL A 13 -6.90 -4.25 14.61
C VAL A 13 -7.38 -5.19 15.70
N LEU A 14 -6.80 -6.39 15.80
CA LEU A 14 -7.19 -7.40 16.81
C LEU A 14 -6.87 -6.97 18.24
N VAL A 15 -5.72 -6.33 18.48
CA VAL A 15 -5.27 -6.00 19.85
C VAL A 15 -5.19 -4.50 20.14
N SER A 16 -5.48 -3.64 19.21
CA SER A 16 -5.22 -2.22 19.05
C SER A 16 -3.78 -1.92 18.57
N PRO A 17 -3.58 -0.88 17.72
CA PRO A 17 -2.25 -0.49 17.25
C PRO A 17 -1.27 -0.16 18.38
N LYS A 18 -1.76 0.49 19.45
CA LYS A 18 -0.95 0.79 20.63
C LYS A 18 -0.41 -0.48 21.31
N LYS A 19 -1.24 -1.49 21.50
CA LYS A 19 -0.81 -2.76 22.11
C LYS A 19 0.15 -3.52 21.20
N LEU A 20 -0.09 -3.52 19.88
CA LEU A 20 0.84 -4.11 18.93
C LEU A 20 2.23 -3.47 19.03
N MET A 21 2.32 -2.13 19.05
CA MET A 21 3.60 -1.43 19.20
C MET A 21 4.29 -1.74 20.54
N VAL A 22 3.53 -1.94 21.62
CA VAL A 22 4.08 -2.38 22.91
C VAL A 22 4.66 -3.80 22.81
N LEU A 23 4.02 -4.72 22.10
CA LEU A 23 4.55 -6.07 21.86
C LEU A 23 5.83 -6.00 21.02
N VAL A 24 5.85 -5.22 19.95
CA VAL A 24 7.05 -4.99 19.13
C VAL A 24 8.21 -4.45 19.97
N ALA A 25 7.97 -3.43 20.80
CA ALA A 25 9.00 -2.84 21.66
C ALA A 25 9.52 -3.80 22.74
N LYS A 26 8.74 -4.81 23.10
CA LYS A 26 9.08 -5.80 24.13
C LYS A 26 9.59 -7.13 23.58
N MET A 27 9.50 -7.39 22.27
CA MET A 27 9.86 -8.70 21.70
C MET A 27 11.31 -9.11 21.99
N GLY A 28 12.24 -8.15 22.08
CA GLY A 28 13.64 -8.41 22.47
C GLY A 28 13.88 -8.64 23.95
N ARG A 29 12.85 -8.53 24.80
CA ARG A 29 12.98 -8.65 26.28
C ARG A 29 12.68 -10.04 26.82
N SER A 30 11.86 -10.83 26.11
CA SER A 30 11.58 -12.20 26.50
C SER A 30 11.07 -13.01 25.31
N GLU A 31 11.39 -14.30 25.30
CA GLU A 31 10.91 -15.26 24.29
C GLU A 31 9.37 -15.36 24.27
N GLU A 32 8.73 -15.18 25.44
CA GLU A 32 7.28 -15.17 25.54
C GLU A 32 6.65 -14.00 24.76
N PHE A 33 7.17 -12.78 24.91
CA PHE A 33 6.67 -11.63 24.14
C PHE A 33 6.91 -11.81 22.65
N LYS A 34 8.07 -12.33 22.28
CA LYS A 34 8.39 -12.63 20.89
C LYS A 34 7.40 -13.65 20.31
N LYS A 35 7.22 -14.77 21.00
CA LYS A 35 6.28 -15.81 20.60
C LYS A 35 4.86 -15.27 20.44
N ASN A 36 4.35 -14.53 21.42
CA ASN A 36 3.00 -13.97 21.39
C ASN A 36 2.81 -13.01 20.19
N LEU A 37 3.82 -12.21 19.84
CA LEU A 37 3.78 -11.35 18.67
C LEU A 37 3.71 -12.15 17.37
N PHE A 38 4.56 -13.16 17.20
CA PHE A 38 4.57 -13.99 16.01
C PHE A 38 3.30 -14.85 15.88
N ASP A 39 2.77 -15.38 16.97
CA ASP A 39 1.49 -16.11 16.97
C ASP A 39 0.33 -15.20 16.54
N LEU A 40 0.32 -13.94 16.98
CA LEU A 40 -0.68 -12.94 16.58
C LEU A 40 -0.57 -12.58 15.09
N LEU A 41 0.64 -12.41 14.58
CA LEU A 41 0.89 -12.13 13.16
C LEU A 41 0.48 -13.31 12.29
N ASP A 42 0.85 -14.53 12.68
CA ASP A 42 0.44 -15.76 12.00
C ASP A 42 -1.09 -15.91 11.95
N PHE A 43 -1.75 -15.68 13.06
CA PHE A 43 -3.22 -15.73 13.12
C PHE A 43 -3.85 -14.69 12.17
N SER A 44 -3.38 -13.45 12.22
CA SER A 44 -3.84 -12.39 11.30
C SER A 44 -3.66 -12.80 9.83
N THR A 45 -2.47 -13.29 9.48
CA THR A 45 -2.13 -13.72 8.12
C THR A 45 -3.07 -14.80 7.61
N ARG A 46 -3.35 -15.82 8.43
CA ARG A 46 -4.26 -16.92 8.07
C ARG A 46 -5.69 -16.44 7.85
N CYS A 47 -6.20 -15.60 8.74
CA CYS A 47 -7.54 -15.02 8.60
C CYS A 47 -7.66 -14.22 7.28
N LEU A 48 -6.67 -13.39 6.99
CA LEU A 48 -6.67 -12.56 5.78
C LEU A 48 -6.53 -13.40 4.49
N ALA A 49 -5.76 -14.48 4.52
CA ALA A 49 -5.66 -15.38 3.38
C ALA A 49 -7.00 -16.12 3.10
N ILE A 50 -7.72 -16.53 4.14
CA ILE A 50 -9.08 -17.09 4.00
C ILE A 50 -10.02 -16.04 3.41
N TYR A 51 -9.97 -14.80 3.93
CA TYR A 51 -10.81 -13.71 3.45
C TYR A 51 -10.55 -13.37 1.98
N ALA A 52 -9.28 -13.38 1.56
CA ALA A 52 -8.93 -13.19 0.15
C ALA A 52 -9.56 -14.25 -0.77
N GLY A 53 -9.59 -15.51 -0.33
CA GLY A 53 -10.30 -16.58 -1.04
C GLY A 53 -11.79 -16.29 -1.20
N LEU A 54 -12.45 -15.86 -0.12
CA LEU A 54 -13.88 -15.49 -0.15
C LEU A 54 -14.14 -14.28 -1.07
N LEU A 55 -13.26 -13.30 -1.07
CA LEU A 55 -13.35 -12.16 -2.00
C LEU A 55 -13.24 -12.62 -3.46
N ARG A 56 -12.35 -13.57 -3.74
CA ARG A 56 -12.22 -14.14 -5.08
C ARG A 56 -13.47 -14.89 -5.51
N GLU A 57 -14.01 -15.75 -4.65
CA GLU A 57 -15.28 -16.46 -4.88
C GLU A 57 -16.45 -15.48 -5.14
N ALA A 58 -16.42 -14.31 -4.50
CA ALA A 58 -17.39 -13.23 -4.72
C ALA A 58 -17.13 -12.41 -6.01
N GLY A 59 -16.13 -12.78 -6.84
CA GLY A 59 -15.87 -12.14 -8.13
C GLY A 59 -14.82 -11.03 -8.10
N THR A 60 -13.98 -10.92 -7.08
CA THR A 60 -12.88 -9.95 -7.04
C THR A 60 -11.75 -10.37 -7.99
N ASP A 61 -11.31 -9.46 -8.86
CA ASP A 61 -10.20 -9.67 -9.79
C ASP A 61 -8.84 -9.21 -9.22
N ILE A 62 -8.83 -8.22 -8.35
CA ILE A 62 -7.61 -7.63 -7.76
C ILE A 62 -7.82 -7.46 -6.26
N ILE A 63 -6.90 -8.01 -5.45
CA ILE A 63 -6.87 -7.80 -4.01
C ILE A 63 -6.02 -6.56 -3.70
N ASN A 64 -6.62 -5.63 -2.96
CA ASN A 64 -5.89 -4.50 -2.35
C ASN A 64 -5.53 -4.83 -0.91
N ILE A 65 -4.25 -4.82 -0.58
CA ILE A 65 -3.72 -5.02 0.78
C ILE A 65 -3.29 -3.67 1.33
N CYS A 66 -3.99 -3.17 2.35
CA CYS A 66 -3.66 -1.91 3.02
C CYS A 66 -2.95 -2.19 4.36
N ASP A 67 -1.66 -1.86 4.45
CA ASP A 67 -0.86 -2.12 5.67
C ASP A 67 -0.23 -0.85 6.29
N PRO A 68 -1.04 0.17 6.66
CA PRO A 68 -0.54 1.47 7.12
C PRO A 68 0.31 1.37 8.40
N VAL A 69 0.04 0.41 9.28
CA VAL A 69 0.83 0.23 10.52
C VAL A 69 2.23 -0.32 10.23
N ALA A 70 2.47 -0.88 9.04
CA ALA A 70 3.79 -1.32 8.57
C ALA A 70 4.65 -0.19 7.96
N SER A 71 4.19 1.06 8.04
CA SER A 71 4.88 2.25 7.56
C SER A 71 6.23 2.50 8.24
N GLY A 72 7.11 3.26 7.58
CA GLY A 72 8.37 3.77 8.16
C GLY A 72 8.17 4.74 9.33
N ASP A 73 6.99 5.33 9.43
CA ASP A 73 6.61 6.16 10.57
C ASP A 73 6.35 5.34 11.85
N MET A 74 6.06 4.04 11.71
CA MET A 74 5.68 3.15 12.81
C MET A 74 6.77 2.15 13.18
N ILE A 75 7.42 1.52 12.19
CA ILE A 75 8.45 0.51 12.39
C ILE A 75 9.63 0.73 11.44
N SER A 76 10.84 0.43 11.92
CA SER A 76 12.05 0.51 11.09
C SER A 76 12.06 -0.55 9.98
N LEU A 77 12.90 -0.35 8.96
CA LEU A 77 13.04 -1.33 7.89
C LEU A 77 13.51 -2.71 8.38
N PRO A 78 14.48 -2.84 9.31
CA PRO A 78 14.81 -4.14 9.89
C PRO A 78 13.63 -4.82 10.60
N MET A 79 12.78 -4.06 11.31
CA MET A 79 11.56 -4.61 11.91
C MET A 79 10.56 -5.04 10.83
N TYR A 80 10.42 -4.29 9.75
CA TYR A 80 9.58 -4.68 8.61
C TYR A 80 10.07 -6.00 8.01
N ASP A 81 11.39 -6.15 7.83
CA ASP A 81 12.00 -7.37 7.32
C ASP A 81 11.79 -8.58 8.25
N GLU A 82 11.81 -8.37 9.59
CA GLU A 82 11.59 -9.43 10.58
C GLU A 82 10.10 -9.79 10.75
N LEU A 83 9.21 -8.79 10.76
CA LEU A 83 7.81 -8.98 11.19
C LEU A 83 6.81 -9.03 10.02
N CYS A 84 7.05 -8.28 8.94
CA CYS A 84 6.08 -8.15 7.85
C CYS A 84 6.43 -9.05 6.65
N VAL A 85 7.69 -9.09 6.23
CA VAL A 85 8.11 -9.83 5.05
C VAL A 85 7.81 -11.33 5.14
N PRO A 86 8.08 -12.04 6.26
CA PRO A 86 7.72 -13.45 6.40
C PRO A 86 6.21 -13.69 6.31
N GLU A 87 5.41 -12.81 6.90
CA GLU A 87 3.95 -12.94 6.89
C GLU A 87 3.34 -12.66 5.51
N LEU A 88 3.90 -11.71 4.76
CA LEU A 88 3.51 -11.48 3.36
C LEU A 88 3.82 -12.70 2.49
N LYS A 89 5.00 -13.32 2.65
CA LYS A 89 5.35 -14.56 1.94
C LYS A 89 4.37 -15.68 2.28
N LYS A 90 4.11 -15.89 3.57
CA LYS A 90 3.14 -16.86 4.06
C LYS A 90 1.73 -16.60 3.54
N TYR A 91 1.28 -15.34 3.53
CA TYR A 91 0.01 -14.96 2.93
C TYR A 91 -0.07 -15.41 1.46
N ARG A 92 0.99 -15.14 0.67
CA ARG A 92 1.06 -15.55 -0.74
C ARG A 92 1.03 -17.08 -0.91
N GLU A 93 1.60 -17.81 0.02
CA GLU A 93 1.55 -19.30 0.03
C GLU A 93 0.17 -19.83 0.37
N LEU A 94 -0.55 -19.17 1.27
CA LEU A 94 -1.86 -19.60 1.76
C LEU A 94 -3.01 -19.31 0.79
N ILE A 95 -2.95 -18.19 0.04
CA ILE A 95 -3.98 -17.93 -0.98
C ILE A 95 -3.91 -18.97 -2.09
N LYS A 96 -5.09 -19.51 -2.47
CA LYS A 96 -5.19 -20.58 -3.46
C LYS A 96 -4.89 -20.08 -4.87
N GLU A 97 -5.37 -18.89 -5.19
CA GLU A 97 -5.26 -18.24 -6.50
C GLU A 97 -3.92 -17.51 -6.63
N LYS A 98 -2.88 -18.28 -6.98
CA LYS A 98 -1.49 -17.78 -7.08
C LYS A 98 -1.33 -16.62 -8.08
N ASP A 99 -2.16 -16.59 -9.12
CA ASP A 99 -2.10 -15.59 -10.19
C ASP A 99 -2.94 -14.34 -9.91
N MET A 100 -3.64 -14.28 -8.76
CA MET A 100 -4.44 -13.11 -8.42
C MET A 100 -3.54 -11.88 -8.25
N PRO A 101 -3.77 -10.80 -9.00
CA PRO A 101 -3.01 -9.57 -8.86
C PRO A 101 -3.23 -8.97 -7.46
N ILE A 102 -2.13 -8.52 -6.86
CA ILE A 102 -2.15 -7.80 -5.59
C ILE A 102 -1.71 -6.36 -5.84
N LEU A 103 -2.53 -5.42 -5.41
CA LEU A 103 -2.16 -4.04 -5.15
C LEU A 103 -1.85 -3.93 -3.67
N MET A 104 -0.67 -3.41 -3.32
CA MET A 104 -0.34 -3.13 -1.93
C MET A 104 -0.35 -1.63 -1.67
N HIS A 105 -0.89 -1.20 -0.54
CA HIS A 105 -0.85 0.19 -0.10
C HIS A 105 -0.24 0.30 1.29
N ILE A 106 0.74 1.19 1.44
CA ILE A 106 1.33 1.58 2.72
C ILE A 106 1.34 3.11 2.75
N CYS A 107 0.64 3.69 3.74
CA CYS A 107 0.63 5.13 3.95
C CYS A 107 1.99 5.64 4.49
N GLY A 108 2.18 6.96 4.45
CA GLY A 108 3.33 7.64 5.04
C GLY A 108 4.66 7.25 4.40
N GLN A 109 5.69 7.10 5.21
CA GLN A 109 7.07 6.80 4.78
C GLN A 109 7.22 5.34 4.34
N ALA A 110 6.74 5.04 3.13
CA ALA A 110 6.76 3.69 2.58
C ALA A 110 7.91 3.43 1.58
N GLY A 111 8.68 4.44 1.19
CA GLY A 111 9.67 4.36 0.12
C GLY A 111 10.72 3.27 0.30
N GLU A 112 11.20 3.05 1.54
CA GLU A 112 12.19 1.99 1.82
C GLU A 112 11.63 0.56 1.69
N ARG A 113 10.32 0.38 1.51
CA ARG A 113 9.65 -0.93 1.37
C ARG A 113 9.51 -1.39 -0.07
N VAL A 114 9.83 -0.55 -1.04
CA VAL A 114 9.55 -0.80 -2.48
C VAL A 114 10.12 -2.13 -2.97
N GLU A 115 11.37 -2.46 -2.64
CA GLU A 115 11.98 -3.73 -3.04
C GLU A 115 11.27 -4.93 -2.39
N ARG A 116 10.90 -4.82 -1.10
CA ARG A 116 10.20 -5.89 -0.37
C ARG A 116 8.82 -6.15 -0.95
N VAL A 117 8.09 -5.08 -1.31
CA VAL A 117 6.77 -5.18 -1.95
C VAL A 117 6.89 -5.75 -3.36
N ARG A 118 7.90 -5.34 -4.13
CA ARG A 118 8.23 -5.92 -5.44
C ARG A 118 8.55 -7.42 -5.32
N ASP A 119 9.43 -7.78 -4.39
CA ASP A 119 9.90 -9.16 -4.21
C ASP A 119 8.82 -10.08 -3.60
N PHE A 120 7.84 -9.51 -2.89
CA PHE A 120 6.59 -10.19 -2.53
C PHE A 120 5.75 -10.56 -3.76
N GLY A 121 5.97 -9.89 -4.88
CA GLY A 121 5.25 -10.13 -6.14
C GLY A 121 3.95 -9.34 -6.26
N ALA A 122 3.82 -8.20 -5.57
CA ALA A 122 2.75 -7.26 -5.83
C ALA A 122 2.82 -6.78 -7.28
N LYS A 123 1.66 -6.63 -7.92
CA LYS A 123 1.57 -6.06 -9.28
C LYS A 123 1.51 -4.55 -9.26
N CYS A 124 1.02 -3.98 -8.16
CA CYS A 124 0.94 -2.54 -7.97
C CYS A 124 1.36 -2.18 -6.54
N PHE A 125 2.01 -1.03 -6.39
CA PHE A 125 2.30 -0.44 -5.09
C PHE A 125 1.78 1.00 -5.03
N SER A 126 0.81 1.23 -4.16
CA SER A 126 0.24 2.54 -3.88
C SER A 126 0.98 3.20 -2.72
N VAL A 127 1.48 4.41 -2.93
CA VAL A 127 2.30 5.14 -1.98
C VAL A 127 1.75 6.54 -1.71
N ASP A 128 2.03 7.03 -0.50
CA ASP A 128 1.64 8.36 -0.03
C ASP A 128 2.43 9.48 -0.74
N ALA A 129 1.90 10.69 -0.71
CA ALA A 129 2.51 11.90 -1.27
C ALA A 129 3.90 12.24 -0.68
N MET A 130 4.22 11.72 0.49
CA MET A 130 5.52 11.88 1.14
C MET A 130 6.66 11.13 0.45
N VAL A 131 6.33 10.23 -0.47
CA VAL A 131 7.30 9.37 -1.16
C VAL A 131 7.67 9.98 -2.51
N ASP A 132 8.96 10.00 -2.84
CA ASP A 132 9.44 10.44 -4.15
C ASP A 132 9.08 9.42 -5.24
N MET A 133 8.07 9.75 -6.06
CA MET A 133 7.58 8.88 -7.12
C MET A 133 8.63 8.60 -8.19
N ALA A 134 9.52 9.54 -8.49
CA ALA A 134 10.57 9.32 -9.48
C ALA A 134 11.60 8.28 -9.00
N ASP A 135 11.95 8.31 -7.70
CA ASP A 135 12.79 7.27 -7.09
C ASP A 135 12.08 5.91 -7.08
N MET A 136 10.79 5.89 -6.74
CA MET A 136 10.00 4.64 -6.74
C MET A 136 9.94 3.98 -8.11
N LEU A 137 9.68 4.76 -9.15
CA LEU A 137 9.64 4.26 -10.53
C LEU A 137 10.95 3.61 -10.97
N LYS A 138 12.10 4.16 -10.57
CA LYS A 138 13.41 3.55 -10.83
C LYS A 138 13.60 2.24 -10.08
N ARG A 139 13.26 2.23 -8.78
CA ARG A 139 13.50 1.09 -7.88
C ARG A 139 12.52 -0.05 -8.08
N CYS A 140 11.32 0.20 -8.61
CA CYS A 140 10.40 -0.88 -8.96
C CYS A 140 10.88 -1.72 -10.17
N ASP A 141 11.85 -1.22 -10.94
CA ASP A 141 12.56 -1.96 -12.00
C ASP A 141 11.59 -2.56 -13.06
N HIS A 142 10.54 -1.82 -13.41
CA HIS A 142 9.45 -2.24 -14.32
C HIS A 142 8.77 -3.57 -13.95
N LYS A 143 9.01 -4.10 -12.74
CA LYS A 143 8.39 -5.35 -12.27
C LYS A 143 7.06 -5.14 -11.58
N MET A 144 6.75 -3.90 -11.26
CA MET A 144 5.57 -3.50 -10.50
C MET A 144 5.12 -2.11 -10.98
N CYS A 145 3.81 -1.89 -11.04
CA CYS A 145 3.23 -0.58 -11.34
C CYS A 145 3.16 0.27 -10.07
N MET A 146 3.61 1.52 -10.14
CA MET A 146 3.41 2.48 -9.05
C MET A 146 2.03 3.12 -9.16
N VAL A 147 1.39 3.36 -8.01
CA VAL A 147 0.06 3.99 -7.92
C VAL A 147 0.13 5.18 -6.98
N GLY A 148 -0.33 6.32 -7.39
CA GLY A 148 -0.32 7.53 -6.59
C GLY A 148 0.22 8.72 -7.36
N ASN A 149 0.69 9.75 -6.70
CA ASN A 149 0.62 10.03 -5.27
C ASN A 149 0.32 11.51 -5.05
N LEU A 150 -0.80 11.97 -5.63
CA LEU A 150 -1.27 13.34 -5.41
C LEU A 150 -1.44 13.60 -3.92
N ASN A 151 -1.00 14.78 -3.48
CA ASN A 151 -1.12 15.18 -2.08
C ASN A 151 -2.60 15.46 -1.72
N ASN A 152 -3.16 14.62 -0.84
CA ASN A 152 -4.57 14.72 -0.48
C ASN A 152 -4.95 16.04 0.20
N PRO A 153 -4.26 16.48 1.28
CA PRO A 153 -4.59 17.76 1.93
C PRO A 153 -4.38 18.98 1.03
N GLU A 154 -3.22 19.07 0.39
CA GLU A 154 -2.81 20.30 -0.29
C GLU A 154 -3.42 20.42 -1.69
N ILE A 155 -3.42 19.33 -2.45
CA ILE A 155 -3.86 19.34 -3.85
C ILE A 155 -5.32 18.93 -3.98
N MET A 156 -5.72 17.80 -3.37
CA MET A 156 -7.08 17.29 -3.59
C MET A 156 -8.14 18.04 -2.78
N VAL A 157 -7.81 18.57 -1.57
CA VAL A 157 -8.77 19.28 -0.72
C VAL A 157 -8.67 20.79 -0.88
N GLN A 158 -7.45 21.35 -0.83
CA GLN A 158 -7.23 22.80 -0.83
C GLN A 158 -6.95 23.38 -2.23
N GLY A 159 -6.51 22.53 -3.18
CA GLY A 159 -6.21 22.96 -4.53
C GLY A 159 -7.46 23.20 -5.39
N THR A 160 -7.28 23.90 -6.49
CA THR A 160 -8.29 24.08 -7.54
C THR A 160 -8.28 22.90 -8.52
N PRO A 161 -9.33 22.70 -9.35
CA PRO A 161 -9.31 21.72 -10.43
C PRO A 161 -8.10 21.86 -11.38
N ASP A 162 -7.67 23.10 -11.67
CA ASP A 162 -6.49 23.35 -12.49
C ASP A 162 -5.18 22.91 -11.81
N ASP A 163 -5.09 23.04 -10.49
CA ASP A 163 -3.95 22.54 -9.73
C ASP A 163 -3.90 21.01 -9.76
N VAL A 164 -5.04 20.36 -9.53
CA VAL A 164 -5.14 18.89 -9.58
C VAL A 164 -4.79 18.37 -10.97
N TYR A 165 -5.34 18.97 -12.01
CA TYR A 165 -5.03 18.61 -13.39
C TYR A 165 -3.52 18.71 -13.67
N ARG A 166 -2.92 19.84 -13.36
CA ARG A 166 -1.48 20.10 -13.57
C ARG A 166 -0.59 19.11 -12.83
N GLU A 167 -0.87 18.84 -11.55
CA GLU A 167 -0.09 17.90 -10.75
C GLU A 167 -0.29 16.45 -11.24
N SER A 168 -1.49 16.10 -11.71
CA SER A 168 -1.77 14.81 -12.34
C SER A 168 -0.95 14.62 -13.62
N VAL A 169 -0.89 15.63 -14.48
CA VAL A 169 -0.07 15.58 -15.72
C VAL A 169 1.41 15.40 -15.40
N LYS A 170 1.95 16.07 -14.37
CA LYS A 170 3.34 15.89 -13.95
C LYS A 170 3.65 14.44 -13.57
N LEU A 171 2.76 13.79 -12.83
CA LEU A 171 2.92 12.37 -12.48
C LEU A 171 2.86 11.48 -13.72
N LEU A 172 1.92 11.74 -14.64
CA LEU A 172 1.80 10.99 -15.89
C LEU A 172 3.05 11.14 -16.77
N GLU A 173 3.62 12.35 -16.82
CA GLU A 173 4.90 12.62 -17.51
C GLU A 173 6.06 11.85 -16.90
N LEU A 174 6.14 11.76 -15.55
CA LEU A 174 7.12 10.92 -14.88
C LEU A 174 6.96 9.44 -15.27
N GLY A 175 5.73 8.92 -15.28
CA GLY A 175 5.45 7.57 -15.73
C GLY A 175 5.86 7.35 -17.18
N LYS A 176 5.54 8.29 -18.08
CA LYS A 176 5.93 8.23 -19.49
C LYS A 176 7.46 8.26 -19.67
N ALA A 177 8.15 9.14 -18.96
CA ALA A 177 9.62 9.24 -19.00
C ALA A 177 10.29 7.95 -18.50
N ASN A 178 9.66 7.21 -17.58
CA ASN A 178 10.11 5.90 -17.11
C ASN A 178 9.78 4.76 -18.09
N GLY A 179 9.07 5.01 -19.19
CA GLY A 179 8.61 3.97 -20.10
C GLY A 179 7.29 3.29 -19.66
N GLY A 180 6.52 3.95 -18.81
CA GLY A 180 5.25 3.46 -18.24
C GLY A 180 5.37 3.00 -16.79
N GLY A 181 4.36 2.25 -16.35
CA GLY A 181 4.35 1.67 -15.00
C GLY A 181 3.86 2.60 -13.89
N LEU A 182 3.04 3.62 -14.24
CA LEU A 182 2.40 4.49 -13.26
C LEU A 182 0.89 4.60 -13.53
N ILE A 183 0.11 4.54 -12.47
CA ILE A 183 -1.31 4.87 -12.44
C ILE A 183 -1.46 6.12 -11.57
N VAL A 184 -1.90 7.23 -12.17
CA VAL A 184 -2.19 8.44 -11.41
C VAL A 184 -3.34 8.19 -10.44
N CYS A 185 -3.11 8.54 -9.18
CA CYS A 185 -4.06 8.37 -8.09
C CYS A 185 -3.72 9.35 -6.97
N THR A 186 -4.57 9.44 -5.98
CA THR A 186 -4.27 10.12 -4.73
C THR A 186 -3.27 9.33 -3.89
N GLY A 187 -2.51 10.00 -3.03
CA GLY A 187 -1.51 9.33 -2.17
C GLY A 187 -2.13 8.43 -1.10
N CYS A 188 -3.36 8.70 -0.71
CA CYS A 188 -4.12 7.94 0.28
C CYS A 188 -5.62 8.07 0.02
N GLU A 189 -6.46 7.55 0.91
CA GLU A 189 -7.92 7.71 0.87
C GLU A 189 -8.31 9.20 0.85
N LEU A 190 -9.26 9.54 -0.02
CA LEU A 190 -9.74 10.92 -0.17
C LEU A 190 -10.55 11.35 1.06
N PRO A 191 -10.26 12.52 1.64
CA PRO A 191 -11.12 13.11 2.66
C PRO A 191 -12.54 13.37 2.14
N PRO A 192 -13.58 13.18 2.95
CA PRO A 192 -14.97 13.38 2.52
C PRO A 192 -15.31 14.77 1.99
N MET A 193 -14.51 15.79 2.36
CA MET A 193 -14.67 17.18 1.91
C MET A 193 -13.99 17.47 0.56
N THR A 194 -13.39 16.48 -0.09
CA THR A 194 -12.77 16.69 -1.40
C THR A 194 -13.82 17.08 -2.43
N ALA A 195 -13.60 18.20 -3.13
CA ALA A 195 -14.51 18.67 -4.16
C ALA A 195 -14.61 17.66 -5.33
N LEU A 196 -15.81 17.43 -5.82
CA LEU A 196 -16.04 16.50 -6.93
C LEU A 196 -15.30 16.96 -8.20
N GLU A 197 -15.23 18.26 -8.42
CA GLU A 197 -14.52 18.88 -9.54
C GLU A 197 -13.02 18.55 -9.53
N ASN A 198 -12.41 18.42 -8.36
CA ASN A 198 -11.02 18.02 -8.21
C ASN A 198 -10.82 16.55 -8.59
N ILE A 199 -11.75 15.67 -8.20
CA ILE A 199 -11.72 14.26 -8.62
C ILE A 199 -11.88 14.15 -10.14
N GLN A 200 -12.80 14.92 -10.72
CA GLN A 200 -13.03 14.95 -12.16
C GLN A 200 -11.81 15.49 -12.92
N ALA A 201 -11.11 16.48 -12.38
CA ALA A 201 -9.90 17.04 -12.97
C ALA A 201 -8.76 16.01 -13.04
N MET A 202 -8.58 15.18 -11.99
CA MET A 202 -7.61 14.07 -12.01
C MET A 202 -7.96 13.04 -13.10
N ALA A 203 -9.23 12.64 -13.22
CA ALA A 203 -9.67 11.71 -14.25
C ALA A 203 -9.46 12.28 -15.64
N LYS A 204 -9.84 13.56 -15.84
CA LYS A 204 -9.66 14.27 -17.13
C LYS A 204 -8.18 14.34 -17.53
N ALA A 205 -7.27 14.61 -16.60
CA ALA A 205 -5.83 14.62 -16.89
C ALA A 205 -5.35 13.26 -17.44
N ALA A 206 -5.84 12.15 -16.88
CA ALA A 206 -5.51 10.82 -17.37
C ALA A 206 -6.09 10.53 -18.76
N GLU A 207 -7.32 10.95 -19.02
CA GLU A 207 -7.97 10.82 -20.33
C GLU A 207 -7.22 11.61 -21.41
N ASP A 208 -6.97 12.90 -21.17
CA ASP A 208 -6.28 13.80 -22.11
C ASP A 208 -4.84 13.34 -22.38
N PHE A 209 -4.17 12.75 -21.41
CA PHE A 209 -2.81 12.24 -21.56
C PHE A 209 -2.72 10.94 -22.37
N SER A 210 -3.81 10.18 -22.43
CA SER A 210 -3.92 8.91 -23.14
C SER A 210 -4.36 9.09 -24.60
N ALA A 211 -4.85 10.28 -24.97
CA ALA A 211 -5.32 10.62 -26.31
C ALA A 211 -4.16 11.05 -27.22
#